data_70e5e47cbba9c9b321f6121a6cf7928d
#
_entry.id   70e5e47cbba9c9b321f6121a6cf7928d
#
_cell.length_a   1.000
_cell.length_b   1.000
_cell.length_c   1.000
_cell.angle_alpha   90.00
_cell.angle_beta   90.00
_cell.angle_gamma   90.00
#
_symmetry.space_group_name_H-M   'P 1'
#
loop_
_entity.id
_entity.type
_entity.pdbx_description
1 polymer ?
#
loop_
_entity_poly.entity_id
_entity_poly.type
_entity_poly.pdbx_seq_one_letter_code
_entity_poly.pdbx_strand_id
1 'polypeptide(L)'
;MPVIKCDSIYKIFGHNAQKIFQSTDGAIDTDALQQAGCVVGVNNASFEVHKGDLLVVMGLSGSGKSTLLRCISRLTEATAGKIYIDGEDLLALSEKKLIELRRNKMGMVFQSFALLPHKTVLENIAFPLQVKGASTQDSINRAMEMVLLVGLNGRENNFPR
;
A
#
# COMPACT_ATOMS: atom_id res chain seq x y z
N MET A 1 14.78 9.18 13.65
CA MET A 1 13.37 9.45 13.33
C MET A 1 12.87 8.28 12.49
N PRO A 2 11.73 7.65 12.79
CA PRO A 2 11.21 6.55 11.99
C PRO A 2 10.81 7.05 10.59
N VAL A 3 11.03 6.18 9.59
CA VAL A 3 10.57 6.41 8.20
C VAL A 3 9.07 6.14 8.10
N ILE A 4 8.59 5.12 8.83
CA ILE A 4 7.16 4.83 8.97
C ILE A 4 6.83 4.78 10.45
N LYS A 5 5.76 5.48 10.85
CA LYS A 5 5.17 5.36 12.17
C LYS A 5 3.67 5.17 12.03
N CYS A 6 3.18 4.08 12.59
CA CYS A 6 1.76 3.81 12.74
C CYS A 6 1.39 3.97 14.22
N ASP A 7 0.33 4.70 14.48
CA ASP A 7 -0.17 4.95 15.82
C ASP A 7 -1.66 4.62 15.87
N SER A 8 -1.98 3.54 16.60
CA SER A 8 -3.33 3.07 16.87
C SER A 8 -4.19 2.94 15.60
N ILE A 9 -3.67 2.22 14.59
CA ILE A 9 -4.38 2.05 13.32
C ILE A 9 -5.53 1.06 13.50
N TYR A 10 -6.72 1.52 13.13
CA TYR A 10 -7.91 0.69 13.01
C TYR A 10 -8.42 0.71 11.57
N LYS A 11 -8.88 -0.45 11.10
CA LYS A 11 -9.64 -0.56 9.86
C LYS A 11 -10.84 -1.48 10.07
N ILE A 12 -12.01 -0.92 9.91
CA ILE A 12 -13.28 -1.63 10.01
C ILE A 12 -13.98 -1.46 8.65
N PHE A 13 -14.40 -2.55 8.04
CA PHE A 13 -15.18 -2.56 6.82
C PHE A 13 -16.66 -2.69 7.18
N GLY A 14 -17.52 -2.01 6.44
CA GLY A 14 -18.97 -2.09 6.60
C GLY A 14 -19.62 -0.71 6.57
N HIS A 15 -20.93 -0.72 6.38
CA HIS A 15 -21.72 0.49 6.42
C HIS A 15 -21.76 1.05 7.85
N ASN A 16 -21.60 2.35 8.01
CA ASN A 16 -21.54 3.01 9.35
C ASN A 16 -20.40 2.57 10.29
N ALA A 17 -19.40 1.81 9.83
CA ALA A 17 -18.29 1.34 10.66
C ALA A 17 -17.62 2.46 11.47
N GLN A 18 -17.39 3.62 10.87
CA GLN A 18 -16.78 4.77 11.54
C GLN A 18 -17.68 5.36 12.63
N LYS A 19 -18.99 5.43 12.41
CA LYS A 19 -19.94 5.93 13.41
C LYS A 19 -20.01 4.99 14.62
N ILE A 20 -20.06 3.69 14.37
CA ILE A 20 -20.09 2.67 15.45
C ILE A 20 -18.80 2.77 16.27
N PHE A 21 -17.64 2.84 15.62
CA PHE A 21 -16.35 2.97 16.30
C PHE A 21 -16.26 4.26 17.14
N GLN A 22 -16.80 5.36 16.64
CA GLN A 22 -16.85 6.63 17.40
C GLN A 22 -17.80 6.57 18.60
N SER A 23 -18.94 5.84 18.49
CA SER A 23 -19.90 5.72 19.59
C SER A 23 -19.40 4.88 20.76
N THR A 24 -18.33 4.12 20.56
CA THR A 24 -17.68 3.29 21.59
C THR A 24 -16.37 3.89 22.13
N ASP A 25 -16.20 5.21 22.05
CA ASP A 25 -14.98 5.93 22.43
C ASP A 25 -13.68 5.34 21.80
N GLY A 26 -13.79 4.81 20.58
CA GLY A 26 -12.65 4.21 19.87
C GLY A 26 -12.29 2.81 20.34
N ALA A 27 -13.13 2.14 21.11
CA ALA A 27 -12.99 0.73 21.43
C ALA A 27 -13.68 -0.17 20.38
N ILE A 28 -13.17 -1.38 20.20
CA ILE A 28 -13.82 -2.38 19.35
C ILE A 28 -14.94 -3.06 20.14
N ASP A 29 -16.18 -2.70 19.84
CA ASP A 29 -17.34 -3.45 20.26
C ASP A 29 -17.67 -4.51 19.21
N THR A 30 -17.23 -5.73 19.46
CA THR A 30 -17.36 -6.85 18.51
C THR A 30 -18.83 -7.16 18.22
N ASP A 31 -19.70 -7.10 19.24
CA ASP A 31 -21.11 -7.46 19.11
C ASP A 31 -21.87 -6.40 18.29
N ALA A 32 -21.66 -5.12 18.58
CA ALA A 32 -22.26 -4.03 17.83
C ALA A 32 -21.80 -4.03 16.37
N LEU A 33 -20.51 -4.28 16.12
CA LEU A 33 -19.95 -4.36 14.77
C LEU A 33 -20.50 -5.55 13.99
N GLN A 34 -20.62 -6.73 14.64
CA GLN A 34 -21.17 -7.93 14.01
C GLN A 34 -22.63 -7.78 13.66
N GLN A 35 -23.45 -7.21 14.57
CA GLN A 35 -24.86 -6.91 14.31
C GLN A 35 -25.06 -5.94 13.14
N ALA A 36 -24.13 -5.01 12.97
CA ALA A 36 -24.12 -4.07 11.85
C ALA A 36 -23.53 -4.65 10.56
N GLY A 37 -23.13 -5.93 10.53
CA GLY A 37 -22.48 -6.55 9.37
C GLY A 37 -21.09 -5.99 9.07
N CYS A 38 -20.41 -5.42 10.07
CA CYS A 38 -19.07 -4.87 9.94
C CYS A 38 -18.00 -5.94 10.22
N VAL A 39 -16.85 -5.79 9.58
CA VAL A 39 -15.69 -6.69 9.73
C VAL A 39 -14.47 -5.88 10.15
N VAL A 40 -13.83 -6.28 11.25
CA VAL A 40 -12.58 -5.69 11.70
C VAL A 40 -11.42 -6.25 10.88
N GLY A 41 -10.78 -5.39 10.09
CA GLY A 41 -9.62 -5.75 9.28
C GLY A 41 -8.29 -5.45 9.96
N VAL A 42 -8.22 -4.39 10.78
CA VAL A 42 -7.06 -4.03 11.61
C VAL A 42 -7.58 -3.53 12.94
N ASN A 43 -7.00 -4.02 14.01
CA ASN A 43 -7.34 -3.65 15.38
C ASN A 43 -6.11 -3.14 16.12
N ASN A 44 -6.03 -1.80 16.34
CA ASN A 44 -5.04 -1.11 17.16
C ASN A 44 -3.57 -1.46 16.82
N ALA A 45 -3.22 -1.36 15.53
CA ALA A 45 -1.84 -1.62 15.12
C ALA A 45 -0.96 -0.40 15.34
N SER A 46 0.08 -0.54 16.16
CA SER A 46 1.07 0.52 16.42
C SER A 46 2.48 -0.05 16.27
N PHE A 47 3.34 0.63 15.50
CA PHE A 47 4.74 0.26 15.30
C PHE A 47 5.53 1.40 14.64
N GLU A 48 6.85 1.31 14.70
CA GLU A 48 7.77 2.20 14.00
C GLU A 48 8.75 1.39 13.15
N VAL A 49 9.13 1.93 11.99
CA VAL A 49 10.13 1.36 11.09
C VAL A 49 11.17 2.44 10.81
N HIS A 50 12.44 2.12 11.01
CA HIS A 50 13.55 3.04 10.76
C HIS A 50 14.21 2.76 9.41
N LYS A 51 15.03 3.68 8.97
CA LYS A 51 15.76 3.52 7.71
C LYS A 51 16.67 2.29 7.76
N GLY A 52 16.48 1.39 6.80
CA GLY A 52 17.23 0.14 6.70
C GLY A 52 16.59 -1.05 7.41
N ASP A 53 15.51 -0.84 8.17
CA ASP A 53 14.81 -1.93 8.84
C ASP A 53 14.07 -2.84 7.85
N LEU A 54 13.94 -4.10 8.23
CA LEU A 54 13.05 -5.08 7.65
C LEU A 54 11.98 -5.46 8.67
N LEU A 55 10.77 -4.95 8.50
CA LEU A 55 9.61 -5.33 9.32
C LEU A 55 8.85 -6.48 8.66
N VAL A 56 8.67 -7.58 9.38
CA VAL A 56 7.89 -8.74 8.92
C VAL A 56 6.57 -8.81 9.66
N VAL A 57 5.45 -8.77 8.91
CA VAL A 57 4.09 -8.93 9.45
C VAL A 57 3.61 -10.36 9.18
N MET A 58 3.48 -11.16 10.23
CA MET A 58 3.06 -12.56 10.15
C MET A 58 1.69 -12.78 10.80
N GLY A 59 1.02 -13.86 10.40
CA GLY A 59 -0.28 -14.26 10.93
C GLY A 59 -1.04 -15.15 9.95
N LEU A 60 -2.13 -15.73 10.40
CA LEU A 60 -2.99 -16.62 9.61
C LEU A 60 -3.62 -15.89 8.41
N SER A 61 -4.14 -16.66 7.43
CA SER A 61 -4.96 -16.09 6.37
C SER A 61 -6.16 -15.35 6.97
N GLY A 62 -6.48 -14.18 6.42
CA GLY A 62 -7.58 -13.35 6.94
C GLY A 62 -7.25 -12.48 8.16
N SER A 63 -6.04 -12.57 8.75
CA SER A 63 -5.68 -11.79 9.96
C SER A 63 -5.42 -10.29 9.72
N GLY A 64 -5.71 -9.76 8.54
CA GLY A 64 -5.61 -8.31 8.26
C GLY A 64 -4.27 -7.81 7.74
N LYS A 65 -3.25 -8.65 7.54
CA LYS A 65 -1.91 -8.25 7.06
C LYS A 65 -1.94 -7.38 5.80
N SER A 66 -2.62 -7.84 4.77
CA SER A 66 -2.75 -7.10 3.51
C SER A 66 -3.59 -5.84 3.68
N THR A 67 -4.56 -5.84 4.60
CA THR A 67 -5.35 -4.66 4.95
C THR A 67 -4.47 -3.61 5.60
N LEU A 68 -3.61 -3.99 6.55
CA LEU A 68 -2.66 -3.10 7.20
C LEU A 68 -1.71 -2.46 6.16
N LEU A 69 -1.11 -3.25 5.28
CA LEU A 69 -0.24 -2.73 4.21
C LEU A 69 -0.97 -1.75 3.28
N ARG A 70 -2.25 -2.03 2.95
CA ARG A 70 -3.06 -1.10 2.16
C ARG A 70 -3.40 0.19 2.92
N CYS A 71 -3.56 0.14 4.24
CA CYS A 71 -3.72 1.34 5.05
C CYS A 71 -2.44 2.17 5.09
N ILE A 72 -1.26 1.54 5.27
CA ILE A 72 0.05 2.21 5.30
C ILE A 72 0.35 2.92 3.97
N SER A 73 -0.12 2.37 2.85
CA SER A 73 0.00 3.00 1.53
C SER A 73 -1.19 3.91 1.17
N ARG A 74 -2.18 4.02 2.07
CA ARG A 74 -3.46 4.71 1.88
C ARG A 74 -4.23 4.26 0.63
N LEU A 75 -3.96 3.02 0.14
CA LEU A 75 -4.81 2.37 -0.85
C LEU A 75 -6.18 2.00 -0.27
N THR A 76 -6.25 1.92 1.06
CA THR A 76 -7.48 1.79 1.83
C THR A 76 -7.40 2.79 2.98
N GLU A 77 -8.40 3.64 3.13
CA GLU A 77 -8.46 4.59 4.23
C GLU A 77 -8.59 3.85 5.56
N ALA A 78 -7.80 4.22 6.55
CA ALA A 78 -7.96 3.75 7.92
C ALA A 78 -9.27 4.29 8.52
N THR A 79 -9.89 3.53 9.41
CA THR A 79 -11.08 3.99 10.15
C THR A 79 -10.68 4.98 11.25
N ALA A 80 -9.54 4.73 11.90
CA ALA A 80 -8.95 5.62 12.90
C ALA A 80 -7.44 5.38 13.03
N GLY A 81 -6.77 6.24 13.80
CA GLY A 81 -5.34 6.23 14.04
C GLY A 81 -4.59 7.23 13.18
N LYS A 82 -3.26 7.18 13.21
CA LYS A 82 -2.38 8.06 12.45
C LYS A 82 -1.26 7.27 11.79
N ILE A 83 -0.91 7.67 10.59
CA ILE A 83 0.18 7.07 9.81
C ILE A 83 1.10 8.20 9.37
N TYR A 84 2.36 8.11 9.74
CA TYR A 84 3.38 9.07 9.34
C TYR A 84 4.39 8.41 8.42
N ILE A 85 4.73 9.08 7.33
CA ILE A 85 5.81 8.71 6.42
C ILE A 85 6.82 9.86 6.40
N ASP A 86 8.05 9.59 6.78
CA ASP A 86 9.11 10.62 6.94
C ASP A 86 8.64 11.82 7.80
N GLY A 87 7.79 11.58 8.80
CA GLY A 87 7.24 12.61 9.68
C GLY A 87 6.01 13.35 9.15
N GLU A 88 5.58 13.12 7.91
CA GLU A 88 4.36 13.70 7.36
C GLU A 88 3.14 12.82 7.66
N ASP A 89 2.05 13.41 8.17
CA ASP A 89 0.79 12.68 8.41
C ASP A 89 0.14 12.31 7.07
N LEU A 90 0.23 11.03 6.73
CA LEU A 90 -0.28 10.47 5.48
C LEU A 90 -1.79 10.69 5.30
N LEU A 91 -2.55 10.62 6.39
CA LEU A 91 -4.01 10.71 6.33
C LEU A 91 -4.48 12.16 6.13
N ALA A 92 -3.67 13.14 6.52
CA ALA A 92 -3.93 14.56 6.34
C ALA A 92 -3.47 15.11 4.97
N LEU A 93 -2.74 14.32 4.19
CA LEU A 93 -2.25 14.78 2.88
C LEU A 93 -3.38 14.99 1.88
N SER A 94 -3.27 16.09 1.10
CA SER A 94 -4.09 16.27 -0.09
C SER A 94 -3.78 15.20 -1.14
N GLU A 95 -4.71 14.91 -2.04
CA GLU A 95 -4.49 13.94 -3.11
C GLU A 95 -3.22 14.20 -3.93
N LYS A 96 -2.95 15.47 -4.26
CA LYS A 96 -1.74 15.85 -5.00
C LYS A 96 -0.47 15.46 -4.26
N LYS A 97 -0.38 15.77 -2.97
CA LYS A 97 0.76 15.39 -2.12
C LYS A 97 0.88 13.89 -1.95
N LEU A 98 -0.25 13.18 -1.79
CA LEU A 98 -0.28 11.73 -1.70
C LEU A 98 0.24 11.06 -2.97
N ILE A 99 -0.14 11.56 -4.15
CA ILE A 99 0.40 11.08 -5.44
C ILE A 99 1.91 11.28 -5.51
N GLU A 100 2.41 12.45 -5.12
CA GLU A 100 3.85 12.75 -5.08
C GLU A 100 4.60 11.84 -4.11
N LEU A 101 4.06 11.62 -2.92
CA LEU A 101 4.63 10.73 -1.92
C LEU A 101 4.69 9.29 -2.43
N ARG A 102 3.60 8.76 -2.99
CA ARG A 102 3.57 7.42 -3.58
C ARG A 102 4.56 7.28 -4.72
N ARG A 103 4.63 8.28 -5.62
CA ARG A 103 5.52 8.27 -6.76
C ARG A 103 7.00 8.23 -6.36
N ASN A 104 7.37 8.93 -5.29
CA ASN A 104 8.77 9.17 -4.95
C ASN A 104 9.28 8.35 -3.75
N LYS A 105 8.39 8.00 -2.82
CA LYS A 105 8.76 7.41 -1.52
C LYS A 105 8.27 5.97 -1.33
N MET A 106 7.29 5.51 -2.12
CA MET A 106 6.71 4.19 -1.94
C MET A 106 6.96 3.31 -3.16
N GLY A 107 7.25 2.04 -2.90
CA GLY A 107 7.18 0.95 -3.87
C GLY A 107 6.35 -0.18 -3.28
N MET A 108 5.51 -0.83 -4.09
CA MET A 108 4.71 -1.95 -3.65
C MET A 108 4.88 -3.13 -4.62
N VAL A 109 5.21 -4.28 -4.07
CA VAL A 109 5.21 -5.54 -4.81
C VAL A 109 3.90 -6.25 -4.51
N PHE A 110 3.12 -6.51 -5.55
CA PHE A 110 1.83 -7.18 -5.43
C PHE A 110 1.98 -8.68 -5.62
N GLN A 111 1.17 -9.45 -4.93
CA GLN A 111 1.12 -10.89 -5.05
C GLN A 111 0.48 -11.31 -6.40
N SER A 112 -0.43 -10.50 -6.95
CA SER A 112 -1.15 -10.74 -8.20
C SER A 112 -1.72 -9.45 -8.77
N PHE A 113 -2.16 -9.47 -10.04
CA PHE A 113 -2.91 -8.39 -10.72
C PHE A 113 -2.22 -7.02 -10.80
N ALA A 114 -0.89 -6.99 -10.80
CA ALA A 114 -0.13 -5.73 -10.85
C ALA A 114 0.39 -5.37 -12.25
N LEU A 115 0.16 -6.22 -13.25
CA LEU A 115 0.61 -5.99 -14.61
C LEU A 115 -0.52 -5.44 -15.49
N LEU A 116 -0.16 -4.56 -16.41
CA LEU A 116 -1.06 -4.05 -17.44
C LEU A 116 -1.12 -5.08 -18.59
N PRO A 117 -2.24 -5.78 -18.80
CA PRO A 117 -2.30 -6.91 -19.73
C PRO A 117 -2.15 -6.51 -21.20
N HIS A 118 -2.42 -5.25 -21.52
CA HIS A 118 -2.26 -4.65 -22.84
C HIS A 118 -0.86 -4.12 -23.13
N LYS A 119 0.07 -4.24 -22.18
CA LYS A 119 1.48 -3.85 -22.30
C LYS A 119 2.38 -5.08 -22.26
N THR A 120 3.48 -5.02 -23.01
CA THR A 120 4.52 -6.05 -22.97
C THR A 120 5.26 -6.07 -21.64
N VAL A 121 6.09 -7.10 -21.42
CA VAL A 121 6.98 -7.17 -20.24
C VAL A 121 7.83 -5.91 -20.13
N LEU A 122 8.48 -5.51 -21.23
CA LEU A 122 9.34 -4.31 -21.25
C LEU A 122 8.56 -3.05 -20.91
N GLU A 123 7.39 -2.87 -21.52
CA GLU A 123 6.52 -1.73 -21.26
C GLU A 123 6.00 -1.67 -19.84
N ASN A 124 5.66 -2.82 -19.24
CA ASN A 124 5.25 -2.91 -17.84
C ASN A 124 6.37 -2.49 -16.88
N ILE A 125 7.61 -2.89 -17.17
CA ILE A 125 8.79 -2.51 -16.37
C ILE A 125 9.14 -1.03 -16.57
N ALA A 126 8.99 -0.49 -17.77
CA ALA A 126 9.25 0.92 -18.07
C ALA A 126 8.18 1.87 -17.49
N PHE A 127 6.94 1.41 -17.36
CA PHE A 127 5.78 2.23 -16.99
C PHE A 127 5.97 3.05 -15.70
N PRO A 128 6.47 2.50 -14.57
CA PRO A 128 6.69 3.28 -13.35
C PRO A 128 7.66 4.46 -13.53
N LEU A 129 8.67 4.33 -14.40
CA LEU A 129 9.61 5.41 -14.69
C LEU A 129 8.96 6.49 -15.54
N GLN A 130 8.13 6.10 -16.50
CA GLN A 130 7.35 7.05 -17.32
C GLN A 130 6.38 7.85 -16.44
N VAL A 131 5.71 7.20 -15.49
CA VAL A 131 4.84 7.86 -14.49
C VAL A 131 5.62 8.86 -13.63
N LYS A 132 6.90 8.59 -13.36
CA LYS A 132 7.80 9.53 -12.66
C LYS A 132 8.28 10.69 -13.53
N GLY A 133 7.99 10.68 -14.82
CA GLY A 133 8.38 11.74 -15.77
C GLY A 133 9.71 11.50 -16.49
N ALA A 134 10.27 10.29 -16.42
CA ALA A 134 11.43 9.94 -17.21
C ALA A 134 11.09 9.90 -18.71
N SER A 135 12.07 10.18 -19.57
CA SER A 135 11.90 10.06 -21.01
C SER A 135 11.56 8.61 -21.40
N THR A 136 10.88 8.43 -22.53
CA THR A 136 10.57 7.09 -23.05
C THR A 136 11.83 6.26 -23.25
N GLN A 137 12.88 6.87 -23.80
CA GLN A 137 14.14 6.19 -24.09
C GLN A 137 14.86 5.76 -22.80
N ASP A 138 14.96 6.65 -21.80
CA ASP A 138 15.60 6.33 -20.52
C ASP A 138 14.82 5.23 -19.78
N SER A 139 13.49 5.29 -19.84
CA SER A 139 12.61 4.29 -19.23
C SER A 139 12.80 2.90 -19.87
N ILE A 140 12.91 2.84 -21.20
CA ILE A 140 13.15 1.60 -21.92
C ILE A 140 14.56 1.06 -21.62
N ASN A 141 15.59 1.91 -21.68
CA ASN A 141 16.96 1.50 -21.38
C ASN A 141 17.06 0.88 -19.99
N ARG A 142 16.49 1.57 -18.99
CA ARG A 142 16.48 1.06 -17.61
C ARG A 142 15.64 -0.20 -17.44
N ALA A 143 14.52 -0.31 -18.15
CA ALA A 143 13.70 -1.52 -18.16
C ALA A 143 14.46 -2.72 -18.75
N MET A 144 15.24 -2.53 -19.82
CA MET A 144 16.09 -3.60 -20.37
C MET A 144 17.14 -4.08 -19.39
N GLU A 145 17.79 -3.18 -18.65
CA GLU A 145 18.72 -3.59 -17.58
C GLU A 145 18.03 -4.48 -16.53
N MET A 146 16.80 -4.13 -16.15
CA MET A 146 16.04 -4.92 -15.20
C MET A 146 15.60 -6.29 -15.77
N VAL A 147 15.20 -6.35 -17.05
CA VAL A 147 14.92 -7.60 -17.76
C VAL A 147 16.11 -8.55 -17.69
N LEU A 148 17.32 -8.04 -17.99
CA LEU A 148 18.56 -8.83 -17.91
C LEU A 148 18.85 -9.29 -16.45
N LEU A 149 18.69 -8.38 -15.50
CA LEU A 149 18.97 -8.65 -14.09
C LEU A 149 18.11 -9.80 -13.52
N VAL A 150 16.84 -9.89 -13.96
CA VAL A 150 15.91 -10.94 -13.47
C VAL A 150 15.83 -12.14 -14.41
N GLY A 151 16.65 -12.24 -15.46
CA GLY A 151 16.71 -13.38 -16.37
C GLY A 151 15.51 -13.52 -17.30
N LEU A 152 14.86 -12.41 -17.67
CA LEU A 152 13.72 -12.38 -18.59
C LEU A 152 14.11 -12.01 -20.03
N ASN A 153 15.41 -12.04 -20.36
CA ASN A 153 15.90 -11.78 -21.73
C ASN A 153 15.26 -12.71 -22.76
N GLY A 154 14.86 -12.16 -23.89
CA GLY A 154 14.09 -12.86 -24.94
C GLY A 154 12.58 -12.90 -24.69
N ARG A 155 12.10 -12.28 -23.59
CA ARG A 155 10.68 -12.18 -23.25
C ARG A 155 10.15 -10.74 -23.24
N GLU A 156 10.95 -9.79 -23.69
CA GLU A 156 10.68 -8.36 -23.62
C GLU A 156 9.35 -7.99 -24.26
N ASN A 157 9.05 -8.64 -25.40
CA ASN A 157 7.87 -8.36 -26.22
C ASN A 157 6.67 -9.27 -25.87
N ASN A 158 6.81 -10.17 -24.89
CA ASN A 158 5.70 -11.02 -24.47
C ASN A 158 4.69 -10.19 -23.65
N PHE A 159 3.42 -10.57 -23.74
CA PHE A 159 2.36 -10.01 -22.91
C PHE A 159 2.16 -10.87 -21.66
N PRO A 160 1.75 -10.24 -20.52
CA PRO A 160 1.30 -10.99 -19.34
C PRO A 160 0.13 -11.91 -19.70
N ARG A 161 0.11 -13.11 -19.12
CA ARG A 161 -0.97 -14.08 -19.26
C ARG A 161 -1.80 -14.14 -17.99
#